data_bab9737fb7a2fcfb668b7548127939bf
#
_entry.id   bab9737fb7a2fcfb668b7548127939bf
#
_cell.length_a   1.000
_cell.length_b   1.000
_cell.length_c   1.000
_cell.angle_alpha   90.00
_cell.angle_beta   90.00
_cell.angle_gamma   90.00
#
_symmetry.space_group_name_H-M   'P 1'
#
loop_
_entity.id
_entity.type
_entity.pdbx_description
1 polymer ?
#
loop_
_entity_poly.entity_id
_entity_poly.type
_entity_poly.pdbx_seq_one_letter_code
_entity_poly.pdbx_strand_id
1 'polypeptide(L)'
;MITYSYDGKYILTANEGEPATDYLADPLGTVSIISVKDNYTVTTLDFSGFASQQTALQAKGLRVFGPNASFATNMEPEYITISPDSRTAWVTLQENNAIAKIDIRSKSVTHIFPLGFKDYNLNGNAIDPSDKDNTILQKKVKVKGMYQPDAIAMLEQWGKPLLFTANEGDVREWSAFAENKRIKDLALDPTVFPDAATLKLDENLGRLNVTSTLGNPDNDADYDQLYSFGARSFSVWNGLNGQLVYDSKNELETKTKAIAAGVYDDGRSDDKGVEPEGITLGYVGKRMIAFVGMERADLVAIYDVSDPYHPAFIKTLVTGDAPEGLLFIPAKYSPTNKSLLVVSSENDGTVKVYQTN
;
A
#
# COMPACT_ATOMS: atom_id res chain seq x y z
N MET A 1 7.26 11.78 -1.23
CA MET A 1 8.45 11.24 -0.50
C MET A 1 9.76 11.66 -1.18
N ILE A 2 10.90 11.74 -0.45
CA ILE A 2 12.23 12.11 -0.98
C ILE A 2 13.32 11.16 -0.44
N THR A 3 14.25 10.72 -1.28
CA THR A 3 15.35 9.83 -0.87
C THR A 3 16.63 10.03 -1.68
N TYR A 4 17.79 9.73 -1.08
CA TYR A 4 19.07 9.71 -1.76
C TYR A 4 19.38 8.34 -2.38
N SER A 5 20.05 8.32 -3.54
CA SER A 5 20.73 7.12 -4.02
C SER A 5 21.86 6.73 -3.05
N TYR A 6 22.16 5.42 -2.93
CA TYR A 6 23.18 4.94 -2.00
C TYR A 6 24.60 5.49 -2.28
N ASP A 7 24.89 5.83 -3.54
CA ASP A 7 26.16 6.44 -3.93
C ASP A 7 26.18 7.97 -3.78
N GLY A 8 25.08 8.57 -3.29
CA GLY A 8 24.93 10.01 -3.03
C GLY A 8 24.91 10.89 -4.26
N LYS A 9 24.81 10.32 -5.47
CA LYS A 9 24.86 11.11 -6.72
C LYS A 9 23.51 11.66 -7.15
N TYR A 10 22.43 11.05 -6.69
CA TYR A 10 21.08 11.44 -7.06
C TYR A 10 20.18 11.58 -5.82
N ILE A 11 19.23 12.49 -5.91
CA ILE A 11 18.06 12.56 -5.02
C ILE A 11 16.85 12.26 -5.90
N LEU A 12 15.95 11.40 -5.43
CA LEU A 12 14.69 11.11 -6.09
C LEU A 12 13.53 11.62 -5.24
N THR A 13 12.52 12.20 -5.89
CA THR A 13 11.26 12.57 -5.25
C THR A 13 10.08 11.94 -6.00
N ALA A 14 9.14 11.40 -5.26
CA ALA A 14 7.81 11.11 -5.75
C ALA A 14 6.97 12.38 -5.58
N ASN A 15 6.34 12.82 -6.65
CA ASN A 15 5.51 14.01 -6.70
C ASN A 15 4.13 13.54 -7.15
N GLU A 16 3.27 13.34 -6.20
CA GLU A 16 2.01 12.63 -6.32
C GLU A 16 1.10 13.21 -7.42
N GLY A 17 0.85 14.51 -7.38
CA GLY A 17 0.02 15.17 -8.40
C GLY A 17 -1.47 15.03 -8.11
N GLU A 18 -1.87 15.04 -6.84
CA GLU A 18 -3.27 15.01 -6.45
C GLU A 18 -4.13 16.04 -7.21
N PRO A 19 -5.35 15.67 -7.64
CA PRO A 19 -6.28 16.62 -8.22
C PRO A 19 -6.76 17.61 -7.18
N ALA A 20 -7.07 18.82 -7.61
CA ALA A 20 -7.78 19.78 -6.75
C ALA A 20 -9.15 19.19 -6.36
N THR A 21 -9.66 19.55 -5.18
CA THR A 21 -10.92 19.01 -4.64
C THR A 21 -12.13 19.20 -5.56
N ASP A 22 -12.09 20.21 -6.45
CA ASP A 22 -13.10 20.49 -7.47
C ASP A 22 -12.76 19.95 -8.87
N TYR A 23 -11.62 19.24 -9.01
CA TYR A 23 -11.09 18.71 -10.28
C TYR A 23 -10.89 19.76 -11.40
N LEU A 24 -10.81 21.05 -11.06
CA LEU A 24 -10.45 22.10 -12.04
C LEU A 24 -8.96 22.11 -12.39
N ALA A 25 -8.13 21.51 -11.52
CA ALA A 25 -6.73 21.23 -11.78
C ALA A 25 -6.45 19.75 -11.44
N ASP A 26 -5.80 19.05 -12.36
CA ASP A 26 -5.40 17.64 -12.24
C ASP A 26 -3.96 17.53 -12.80
N PRO A 27 -2.94 17.84 -11.95
CA PRO A 27 -1.54 17.86 -12.41
C PRO A 27 -1.02 16.47 -12.69
N LEU A 28 0.06 16.37 -13.45
CA LEU A 28 0.74 15.11 -13.70
C LEU A 28 1.44 14.62 -12.41
N GLY A 29 1.18 13.39 -12.02
CA GLY A 29 2.08 12.71 -11.10
C GLY A 29 3.42 12.43 -11.76
N THR A 30 4.51 12.69 -11.04
CA THR A 30 5.86 12.64 -11.62
C THR A 30 6.87 12.10 -10.63
N VAL A 31 8.04 11.68 -11.16
CA VAL A 31 9.21 11.39 -10.34
C VAL A 31 10.34 12.32 -10.78
N SER A 32 10.92 13.06 -9.84
CA SER A 32 12.09 13.89 -10.14
C SER A 32 13.37 13.14 -9.81
N ILE A 33 14.36 13.18 -10.71
CA ILE A 33 15.73 12.72 -10.49
C ILE A 33 16.64 13.95 -10.50
N ILE A 34 17.20 14.28 -9.34
CA ILE A 34 18.03 15.45 -9.11
C ILE A 34 19.49 15.01 -9.06
N SER A 35 20.32 15.48 -9.98
CA SER A 35 21.75 15.15 -10.03
C SER A 35 22.54 16.05 -9.09
N VAL A 36 23.05 15.49 -7.99
CA VAL A 36 23.81 16.25 -6.96
C VAL A 36 25.08 16.87 -7.54
N LYS A 37 25.83 16.11 -8.35
CA LYS A 37 27.11 16.57 -8.94
C LYS A 37 26.94 17.60 -10.07
N ASP A 38 25.78 17.65 -10.71
CA ASP A 38 25.50 18.54 -11.83
C ASP A 38 24.69 19.76 -11.37
N ASN A 39 25.11 20.34 -10.25
CA ASN A 39 24.49 21.51 -9.62
C ASN A 39 22.99 21.37 -9.40
N TYR A 40 22.55 20.20 -8.92
CA TYR A 40 21.15 19.88 -8.64
C TYR A 40 20.22 19.99 -9.86
N THR A 41 20.73 19.71 -11.05
CA THR A 41 19.90 19.64 -12.25
C THR A 41 18.80 18.61 -12.09
N VAL A 42 17.55 19.02 -12.32
CA VAL A 42 16.36 18.18 -12.19
C VAL A 42 15.99 17.59 -13.55
N THR A 43 15.69 16.31 -13.55
CA THR A 43 14.98 15.63 -14.66
C THR A 43 13.67 15.09 -14.13
N THR A 44 12.55 15.51 -14.69
CA THR A 44 11.21 15.05 -14.31
C THR A 44 10.77 13.95 -15.27
N LEU A 45 10.30 12.85 -14.71
CA LEU A 45 9.73 11.70 -15.42
C LEU A 45 8.23 11.69 -15.19
N ASP A 46 7.46 11.50 -16.25
CA ASP A 46 6.04 11.21 -16.21
C ASP A 46 5.76 9.79 -16.72
N PHE A 47 4.49 9.42 -16.75
CA PHE A 47 4.06 8.07 -17.13
C PHE A 47 3.39 8.03 -18.51
N SER A 48 3.37 9.13 -19.27
CA SER A 48 2.69 9.26 -20.58
C SER A 48 3.15 8.21 -21.60
N GLY A 49 4.41 7.76 -21.51
CA GLY A 49 4.97 6.73 -22.38
C GLY A 49 4.26 5.35 -22.27
N PHE A 50 3.46 5.14 -21.24
CA PHE A 50 2.69 3.90 -21.03
C PHE A 50 1.23 4.00 -21.43
N ALA A 51 0.74 5.16 -21.87
CA ALA A 51 -0.68 5.39 -22.22
C ALA A 51 -1.20 4.38 -23.26
N SER A 52 -0.38 3.98 -24.25
CA SER A 52 -0.74 2.97 -25.24
C SER A 52 -0.93 1.56 -24.68
N GLN A 53 -0.45 1.30 -23.45
CA GLN A 53 -0.56 0.01 -22.75
C GLN A 53 -1.70 0.00 -21.73
N GLN A 54 -2.45 1.09 -21.58
CA GLN A 54 -3.48 1.28 -20.54
C GLN A 54 -4.43 0.09 -20.44
N THR A 55 -5.06 -0.34 -21.54
CA THR A 55 -6.00 -1.47 -21.53
C THR A 55 -5.35 -2.77 -21.03
N ALA A 56 -4.12 -3.03 -21.45
CA ALA A 56 -3.40 -4.26 -21.05
C ALA A 56 -2.95 -4.21 -19.58
N LEU A 57 -2.65 -3.03 -19.04
CA LEU A 57 -2.31 -2.82 -17.64
C LEU A 57 -3.57 -2.88 -16.75
N GLN A 58 -4.67 -2.26 -17.18
CA GLN A 58 -5.96 -2.33 -16.47
C GLN A 58 -6.49 -3.77 -16.38
N ALA A 59 -6.35 -4.58 -17.44
CA ALA A 59 -6.69 -6.00 -17.40
C ALA A 59 -5.92 -6.80 -16.34
N LYS A 60 -4.80 -6.27 -15.81
CA LYS A 60 -3.98 -6.85 -14.75
C LYS A 60 -4.18 -6.19 -13.38
N GLY A 61 -5.11 -5.23 -13.29
CA GLY A 61 -5.46 -4.57 -12.03
C GLY A 61 -4.91 -3.16 -11.83
N LEU A 62 -4.27 -2.54 -12.85
CA LEU A 62 -3.98 -1.11 -12.80
C LEU A 62 -5.30 -0.33 -12.80
N ARG A 63 -5.35 0.76 -12.03
CA ARG A 63 -6.51 1.64 -11.99
C ARG A 63 -6.19 2.94 -12.71
N VAL A 64 -7.11 3.38 -13.58
CA VAL A 64 -7.17 4.70 -14.21
C VAL A 64 -8.63 5.12 -14.16
N PHE A 65 -8.96 6.12 -13.36
CA PHE A 65 -10.34 6.44 -13.02
C PHE A 65 -10.49 7.93 -12.65
N GLY A 66 -11.72 8.38 -12.48
CA GLY A 66 -12.04 9.75 -12.10
C GLY A 66 -12.41 10.63 -13.29
N PRO A 67 -12.85 11.88 -13.03
CA PRO A 67 -13.29 12.81 -14.05
C PRO A 67 -12.16 13.18 -15.01
N ASN A 68 -12.39 13.04 -16.32
CA ASN A 68 -11.45 13.42 -17.38
C ASN A 68 -10.05 12.81 -17.26
N ALA A 69 -9.90 11.70 -16.54
CA ALA A 69 -8.60 11.07 -16.26
C ALA A 69 -7.87 10.71 -17.56
N SER A 70 -6.70 11.31 -17.77
CA SER A 70 -5.71 10.78 -18.71
C SER A 70 -4.84 9.74 -18.01
N PHE A 71 -4.17 8.88 -18.77
CA PHE A 71 -3.25 7.92 -18.15
C PHE A 71 -2.18 8.61 -17.29
N ALA A 72 -1.63 9.71 -17.77
CA ALA A 72 -0.51 10.39 -17.11
C ALA A 72 -0.94 11.22 -15.90
N THR A 73 -2.08 11.93 -15.96
CA THR A 73 -2.60 12.70 -14.82
C THR A 73 -3.14 11.80 -13.72
N ASN A 74 -3.46 10.54 -14.03
CA ASN A 74 -4.03 9.62 -13.09
C ASN A 74 -2.98 8.82 -12.27
N MET A 75 -1.70 8.86 -12.69
CA MET A 75 -0.63 8.18 -11.95
C MET A 75 -0.19 9.02 -10.76
N GLU A 76 -0.33 8.48 -9.54
CA GLU A 76 -0.02 9.17 -8.28
C GLU A 76 1.13 8.45 -7.56
N PRO A 77 2.39 8.89 -7.78
CA PRO A 77 3.56 8.31 -7.14
C PRO A 77 3.72 8.77 -5.70
N GLU A 78 3.84 7.82 -4.77
CA GLU A 78 3.88 8.00 -3.33
C GLU A 78 5.28 7.81 -2.73
N TYR A 79 5.74 6.59 -2.67
CA TYR A 79 6.93 6.19 -1.94
C TYR A 79 7.99 5.60 -2.86
N ILE A 80 9.28 5.82 -2.55
CA ILE A 80 10.41 5.39 -3.38
C ILE A 80 11.37 4.52 -2.59
N THR A 81 11.79 3.41 -3.20
CA THR A 81 12.96 2.65 -2.76
C THR A 81 13.98 2.51 -3.90
N ILE A 82 15.27 2.44 -3.55
CA ILE A 82 16.38 2.43 -4.54
C ILE A 82 17.23 1.19 -4.30
N SER A 83 17.71 0.57 -5.39
CA SER A 83 18.65 -0.55 -5.32
C SER A 83 20.00 -0.12 -4.70
N PRO A 84 20.70 -1.01 -3.95
CA PRO A 84 21.97 -0.71 -3.33
C PRO A 84 23.06 -0.27 -4.31
N ASP A 85 22.97 -0.69 -5.58
CA ASP A 85 23.89 -0.26 -6.66
C ASP A 85 23.53 1.11 -7.26
N SER A 86 22.46 1.76 -6.75
CA SER A 86 21.97 3.08 -7.18
C SER A 86 21.55 3.18 -8.65
N ARG A 87 21.15 2.05 -9.26
CA ARG A 87 20.78 2.03 -10.69
C ARG A 87 19.29 1.96 -10.94
N THR A 88 18.56 1.36 -10.03
CA THR A 88 17.13 1.13 -10.19
C THR A 88 16.37 1.72 -9.00
N ALA A 89 15.22 2.32 -9.27
CA ALA A 89 14.27 2.70 -8.25
C ALA A 89 12.91 2.03 -8.52
N TRP A 90 12.15 1.83 -7.47
CA TRP A 90 10.74 1.42 -7.54
C TRP A 90 9.92 2.43 -6.77
N VAL A 91 8.76 2.76 -7.33
CA VAL A 91 7.86 3.81 -6.82
C VAL A 91 6.47 3.21 -6.72
N THR A 92 5.83 3.34 -5.58
CA THR A 92 4.41 2.99 -5.42
C THR A 92 3.54 3.99 -6.19
N LEU A 93 2.50 3.47 -6.81
CA LEU A 93 1.41 4.23 -7.41
C LEU A 93 0.16 3.74 -6.67
N GLN A 94 -0.13 4.37 -5.53
CA GLN A 94 -1.05 3.81 -4.53
C GLN A 94 -2.46 3.68 -5.08
N GLU A 95 -3.11 4.79 -5.48
CA GLU A 95 -4.47 4.76 -6.01
C GLU A 95 -4.57 3.94 -7.29
N ASN A 96 -3.46 3.86 -8.05
CA ASN A 96 -3.42 3.08 -9.27
C ASN A 96 -3.18 1.58 -9.05
N ASN A 97 -2.96 1.15 -7.79
CA ASN A 97 -2.73 -0.25 -7.43
C ASN A 97 -1.57 -0.88 -8.21
N ALA A 98 -0.42 -0.18 -8.24
CA ALA A 98 0.73 -0.57 -9.05
C ALA A 98 2.08 -0.16 -8.42
N ILE A 99 3.17 -0.69 -8.97
CA ILE A 99 4.54 -0.26 -8.70
C ILE A 99 5.20 0.10 -10.03
N ALA A 100 5.80 1.30 -10.13
CA ALA A 100 6.61 1.70 -11.26
C ALA A 100 8.09 1.38 -11.03
N LYS A 101 8.81 0.95 -12.09
CA LYS A 101 10.25 0.71 -12.08
C LYS A 101 10.95 1.75 -12.93
N ILE A 102 12.00 2.35 -12.37
CA ILE A 102 12.78 3.42 -12.97
C ILE A 102 14.22 2.99 -13.12
N ASP A 103 14.81 3.22 -14.30
CA ASP A 103 16.25 3.20 -14.48
C ASP A 103 16.81 4.60 -14.23
N ILE A 104 17.61 4.73 -13.15
CA ILE A 104 18.14 6.01 -12.70
C ILE A 104 19.17 6.56 -13.67
N ARG A 105 19.92 5.70 -14.35
CA ARG A 105 20.98 6.12 -15.27
C ARG A 105 20.41 6.68 -16.58
N SER A 106 19.47 5.97 -17.18
CA SER A 106 18.78 6.45 -18.40
C SER A 106 17.70 7.48 -18.10
N LYS A 107 17.38 7.68 -16.81
CA LYS A 107 16.34 8.59 -16.34
C LYS A 107 15.00 8.29 -17.04
N SER A 108 14.50 7.09 -16.90
CA SER A 108 13.28 6.65 -17.59
C SER A 108 12.48 5.68 -16.75
N VAL A 109 11.15 5.77 -16.82
CA VAL A 109 10.24 4.73 -16.34
C VAL A 109 10.33 3.56 -17.31
N THR A 110 10.69 2.37 -16.83
CA THR A 110 10.92 1.20 -17.67
C THR A 110 9.75 0.20 -17.65
N HIS A 111 9.04 0.12 -16.53
CA HIS A 111 7.89 -0.79 -16.34
C HIS A 111 6.88 -0.18 -15.37
N ILE A 112 5.63 -0.60 -15.54
CA ILE A 112 4.57 -0.46 -14.52
C ILE A 112 4.09 -1.88 -14.24
N PHE A 113 4.06 -2.26 -12.97
CA PHE A 113 3.63 -3.57 -12.47
C PHE A 113 2.28 -3.41 -11.75
N PRO A 114 1.14 -3.69 -12.41
CA PRO A 114 -0.14 -3.80 -11.71
C PRO A 114 -0.10 -4.94 -10.69
N LEU A 115 -0.68 -4.74 -9.52
CA LEU A 115 -0.56 -5.68 -8.40
C LEU A 115 -1.68 -6.71 -8.34
N GLY A 116 -2.73 -6.53 -9.17
CA GLY A 116 -3.90 -7.41 -9.11
C GLY A 116 -4.74 -7.17 -7.84
N PHE A 117 -5.42 -8.23 -7.38
CA PHE A 117 -6.40 -8.11 -6.30
C PHE A 117 -6.29 -9.31 -5.35
N LYS A 118 -6.49 -9.05 -4.06
CA LYS A 118 -6.54 -10.05 -3.01
C LYS A 118 -7.97 -10.55 -2.83
N ASP A 119 -8.20 -11.84 -2.98
CA ASP A 119 -9.53 -12.44 -2.82
C ASP A 119 -9.79 -12.78 -1.35
N TYR A 120 -10.70 -12.06 -0.70
CA TYR A 120 -11.07 -12.27 0.70
C TYR A 120 -11.94 -13.51 0.93
N ASN A 121 -12.38 -14.19 -0.13
CA ASN A 121 -13.05 -15.47 -0.04
C ASN A 121 -12.10 -16.67 0.11
N LEU A 122 -10.80 -16.46 -0.06
CA LEU A 122 -9.80 -17.50 0.08
C LEU A 122 -9.41 -17.74 1.56
N ASN A 123 -8.93 -18.95 1.83
CA ASN A 123 -8.40 -19.31 3.15
C ASN A 123 -7.23 -18.39 3.54
N GLY A 124 -7.29 -17.85 4.76
CA GLY A 124 -6.28 -16.96 5.31
C GLY A 124 -6.43 -15.49 4.90
N ASN A 125 -7.39 -15.15 4.03
CA ASN A 125 -7.66 -13.77 3.62
C ASN A 125 -8.93 -13.18 4.24
N ALA A 126 -9.57 -13.89 5.17
CA ALA A 126 -10.79 -13.43 5.82
C ALA A 126 -10.58 -12.06 6.49
N ILE A 127 -11.56 -11.18 6.38
CA ILE A 127 -11.59 -9.85 7.01
C ILE A 127 -12.80 -9.71 7.93
N ASP A 128 -12.76 -8.77 8.84
CA ASP A 128 -13.95 -8.25 9.49
C ASP A 128 -14.51 -7.13 8.60
N PRO A 129 -15.74 -7.27 8.06
CA PRO A 129 -16.29 -6.30 7.12
C PRO A 129 -17.25 -5.29 7.74
N SER A 130 -17.53 -5.36 9.07
CA SER A 130 -18.57 -4.56 9.69
C SER A 130 -18.20 -4.06 11.07
N ASP A 131 -18.46 -2.78 11.31
CA ASP A 131 -18.40 -2.09 12.60
C ASP A 131 -19.75 -2.14 13.37
N LYS A 132 -20.73 -2.92 12.89
CA LYS A 132 -22.11 -2.94 13.42
C LYS A 132 -22.61 -4.32 13.85
N ASP A 133 -21.76 -5.34 13.84
CA ASP A 133 -22.14 -6.67 14.30
C ASP A 133 -21.77 -6.95 15.78
N ASN A 134 -21.22 -5.94 16.49
CA ASN A 134 -20.79 -5.98 17.89
C ASN A 134 -19.72 -7.05 18.17
N THR A 135 -18.93 -7.43 17.19
CA THR A 135 -17.87 -8.42 17.33
C THR A 135 -16.77 -8.17 16.32
N ILE A 136 -15.54 -8.46 16.68
CA ILE A 136 -14.43 -8.47 15.73
C ILE A 136 -14.31 -9.90 15.19
N LEU A 137 -14.93 -10.17 14.04
CA LEU A 137 -15.02 -11.51 13.47
C LEU A 137 -14.59 -11.54 12.00
N GLN A 138 -13.40 -12.04 11.76
CA GLN A 138 -12.90 -12.25 10.39
C GLN A 138 -13.73 -13.33 9.68
N LYS A 139 -14.36 -12.97 8.58
CA LYS A 139 -15.23 -13.82 7.74
C LYS A 139 -14.65 -13.86 6.32
N LYS A 140 -14.87 -14.98 5.62
CA LYS A 140 -14.68 -15.02 4.17
C LYS A 140 -15.82 -14.27 3.50
N VAL A 141 -15.49 -13.34 2.63
CA VAL A 141 -16.46 -12.49 1.95
C VAL A 141 -16.18 -12.45 0.46
N LYS A 142 -17.23 -12.36 -0.35
CA LYS A 142 -17.13 -12.27 -1.82
C LYS A 142 -16.77 -10.83 -2.24
N VAL A 143 -15.63 -10.36 -1.75
CA VAL A 143 -15.04 -9.05 -2.01
C VAL A 143 -13.56 -9.24 -2.31
N LYS A 144 -13.01 -8.42 -3.18
CA LYS A 144 -11.57 -8.37 -3.46
C LYS A 144 -10.97 -7.10 -2.85
N GLY A 145 -9.79 -7.21 -2.24
CA GLY A 145 -9.00 -6.06 -1.80
C GLY A 145 -8.06 -5.59 -2.90
N MET A 146 -8.00 -4.31 -3.14
CA MET A 146 -6.94 -3.68 -3.92
C MET A 146 -5.69 -3.60 -3.03
N TYR A 147 -4.49 -3.89 -3.55
CA TYR A 147 -3.29 -3.80 -2.70
C TYR A 147 -2.99 -2.37 -2.30
N GLN A 148 -2.98 -1.45 -3.25
CA GLN A 148 -2.81 -0.01 -3.03
C GLN A 148 -1.71 0.29 -1.98
N PRO A 149 -0.44 -0.04 -2.29
CA PRO A 149 0.62 0.14 -1.32
C PRO A 149 0.97 1.61 -1.15
N ASP A 150 1.03 2.07 0.10
CA ASP A 150 1.67 3.33 0.42
C ASP A 150 3.20 3.14 0.43
N ALA A 151 3.77 2.68 1.52
CA ALA A 151 5.22 2.55 1.65
C ALA A 151 5.80 1.32 0.96
N ILE A 152 7.06 1.48 0.49
CA ILE A 152 7.85 0.43 -0.15
C ILE A 152 9.28 0.40 0.38
N ALA A 153 9.79 -0.80 0.68
CA ALA A 153 11.19 -1.03 1.02
C ALA A 153 11.77 -2.16 0.17
N MET A 154 13.08 -2.13 -0.11
CA MET A 154 13.73 -3.08 -0.99
C MET A 154 14.79 -3.91 -0.25
N LEU A 155 14.80 -5.22 -0.51
CA LEU A 155 15.85 -6.14 -0.13
C LEU A 155 16.44 -6.80 -1.37
N GLU A 156 17.75 -6.70 -1.55
CA GLU A 156 18.43 -7.55 -2.54
C GLU A 156 18.86 -8.86 -1.88
N GLN A 157 18.31 -9.95 -2.36
CA GLN A 157 18.66 -11.27 -1.85
C GLN A 157 18.79 -12.28 -3.00
N TRP A 158 19.88 -13.06 -2.96
CA TRP A 158 20.22 -14.04 -4.00
C TRP A 158 20.26 -13.44 -5.42
N GLY A 159 20.68 -12.17 -5.54
CA GLY A 159 20.73 -11.45 -6.81
C GLY A 159 19.37 -11.06 -7.37
N LYS A 160 18.32 -11.05 -6.53
CA LYS A 160 16.97 -10.63 -6.89
C LYS A 160 16.53 -9.45 -6.04
N PRO A 161 15.98 -8.39 -6.64
CA PRO A 161 15.32 -7.33 -5.89
C PRO A 161 13.96 -7.85 -5.41
N LEU A 162 13.72 -7.80 -4.11
CA LEU A 162 12.45 -8.11 -3.47
C LEU A 162 11.90 -6.82 -2.86
N LEU A 163 10.68 -6.48 -3.20
CA LEU A 163 10.00 -5.27 -2.79
C LEU A 163 8.98 -5.60 -1.71
N PHE A 164 9.13 -4.99 -0.56
CA PHE A 164 8.20 -5.12 0.56
C PHE A 164 7.29 -3.90 0.56
N THR A 165 5.99 -4.11 0.59
CA THR A 165 4.97 -3.05 0.59
C THR A 165 4.05 -3.18 1.78
N ALA A 166 3.69 -2.04 2.37
CA ALA A 166 2.58 -1.93 3.28
C ALA A 166 1.34 -1.55 2.46
N ASN A 167 0.27 -2.34 2.57
CA ASN A 167 -0.88 -2.24 1.66
C ASN A 167 -2.06 -1.59 2.39
N GLU A 168 -1.95 -0.32 2.61
CA GLU A 168 -2.89 0.51 3.36
C GLU A 168 -4.22 0.66 2.62
N GLY A 169 -4.12 1.15 1.40
CA GLY A 169 -5.26 1.56 0.59
C GLY A 169 -5.60 3.03 0.73
N ASP A 170 -5.86 3.69 -0.40
CA ASP A 170 -6.35 5.05 -0.41
C ASP A 170 -7.58 5.23 -1.28
N VAL A 171 -8.30 6.33 -1.06
CA VAL A 171 -9.62 6.60 -1.62
C VAL A 171 -9.67 8.03 -2.13
N ARG A 172 -9.91 8.23 -3.42
CA ARG A 172 -10.24 9.58 -3.90
C ARG A 172 -11.63 9.99 -3.42
N GLU A 173 -11.66 10.86 -2.42
CA GLU A 173 -12.90 11.39 -1.83
C GLU A 173 -12.88 12.91 -1.82
N TRP A 174 -13.03 13.50 -3.01
CA TRP A 174 -13.03 14.93 -3.22
C TRP A 174 -14.45 15.47 -3.42
N SER A 175 -14.66 16.77 -3.22
CA SER A 175 -15.99 17.40 -3.32
C SER A 175 -16.65 17.21 -4.69
N ALA A 176 -15.87 17.14 -5.78
CA ALA A 176 -16.37 16.94 -7.13
C ALA A 176 -16.44 15.47 -7.56
N PHE A 177 -15.76 14.57 -6.85
CA PHE A 177 -15.72 13.15 -7.16
C PHE A 177 -15.35 12.33 -5.94
N ALA A 178 -16.22 11.39 -5.57
CA ALA A 178 -15.95 10.39 -4.55
C ALA A 178 -16.19 9.00 -5.14
N GLU A 179 -15.15 8.16 -5.11
CA GLU A 179 -15.25 6.81 -5.65
C GLU A 179 -15.84 5.80 -4.66
N ASN A 180 -15.72 6.07 -3.36
CA ASN A 180 -16.19 5.16 -2.32
C ASN A 180 -17.71 5.11 -2.24
N LYS A 181 -18.21 3.90 -2.06
CA LYS A 181 -19.62 3.61 -1.79
C LYS A 181 -19.72 2.53 -0.73
N ARG A 182 -20.75 2.63 0.11
CA ARG A 182 -21.15 1.51 0.96
C ARG A 182 -21.83 0.44 0.12
N ILE A 183 -21.55 -0.85 0.38
CA ILE A 183 -22.17 -1.96 -0.39
C ILE A 183 -23.69 -1.90 -0.33
N LYS A 184 -24.26 -1.44 0.78
CA LYS A 184 -25.72 -1.28 0.91
C LYS A 184 -26.33 -0.31 -0.10
N ASP A 185 -25.54 0.63 -0.62
CA ASP A 185 -26.01 1.66 -1.54
C ASP A 185 -25.84 1.24 -3.02
N LEU A 186 -25.17 0.10 -3.30
CA LEU A 186 -24.98 -0.43 -4.64
C LEU A 186 -26.14 -1.34 -5.07
N ALA A 187 -26.47 -1.36 -6.36
CA ALA A 187 -27.20 -2.46 -6.96
C ALA A 187 -26.23 -3.63 -7.15
N LEU A 188 -26.61 -4.84 -6.79
CA LEU A 188 -25.80 -6.05 -6.95
C LEU A 188 -26.50 -7.01 -7.91
N ASP A 189 -25.74 -7.59 -8.86
CA ASP A 189 -26.27 -8.59 -9.79
C ASP A 189 -26.91 -9.76 -9.02
N PRO A 190 -28.21 -10.02 -9.19
CA PRO A 190 -28.90 -11.06 -8.45
C PRO A 190 -28.47 -12.49 -8.83
N THR A 191 -27.80 -12.67 -9.97
CA THR A 191 -27.25 -13.98 -10.37
C THR A 191 -25.93 -14.26 -9.67
N VAL A 192 -25.15 -13.20 -9.41
CA VAL A 192 -23.87 -13.28 -8.70
C VAL A 192 -24.07 -13.20 -7.19
N PHE A 193 -25.01 -12.38 -6.73
CA PHE A 193 -25.34 -12.14 -5.31
C PHE A 193 -26.82 -12.45 -5.02
N PRO A 194 -27.23 -13.74 -5.06
CA PRO A 194 -28.63 -14.10 -4.85
C PRO A 194 -29.15 -13.78 -3.44
N ASP A 195 -28.25 -13.56 -2.50
CA ASP A 195 -28.50 -13.18 -1.11
C ASP A 195 -28.24 -11.68 -0.85
N ALA A 196 -28.24 -10.83 -1.88
CA ALA A 196 -27.92 -9.40 -1.81
C ALA A 196 -28.66 -8.68 -0.68
N ALA A 197 -29.94 -9.00 -0.43
CA ALA A 197 -30.72 -8.37 0.64
C ALA A 197 -30.11 -8.62 2.03
N THR A 198 -29.58 -9.81 2.28
CA THR A 198 -28.90 -10.17 3.53
C THR A 198 -27.47 -9.59 3.57
N LEU A 199 -26.75 -9.66 2.46
CA LEU A 199 -25.38 -9.10 2.38
C LEU A 199 -25.34 -7.60 2.65
N LYS A 200 -26.38 -6.87 2.24
CA LYS A 200 -26.49 -5.40 2.40
C LYS A 200 -26.92 -4.95 3.81
N LEU A 201 -27.16 -5.84 4.74
CA LEU A 201 -27.40 -5.48 6.14
C LEU A 201 -26.11 -4.93 6.76
N ASP A 202 -26.25 -3.96 7.67
CA ASP A 202 -25.13 -3.26 8.30
C ASP A 202 -24.20 -4.22 9.08
N GLU A 203 -24.75 -5.25 9.70
CA GLU A 203 -24.01 -6.30 10.42
C GLU A 203 -23.32 -7.33 9.51
N ASN A 204 -23.52 -7.25 8.20
CA ASN A 204 -22.87 -8.12 7.22
C ASN A 204 -21.84 -7.34 6.38
N LEU A 205 -22.13 -7.06 5.11
CA LEU A 205 -21.27 -6.33 4.20
C LEU A 205 -21.76 -4.91 3.92
N GLY A 206 -22.99 -4.55 4.37
CA GLY A 206 -23.64 -3.32 3.96
C GLY A 206 -22.85 -2.06 4.25
N ARG A 207 -22.05 -2.08 5.31
CA ARG A 207 -21.20 -0.97 5.73
C ARG A 207 -19.87 -0.91 5.01
N LEU A 208 -19.35 -2.03 4.48
CA LEU A 208 -18.01 -2.08 3.88
C LEU A 208 -17.89 -1.09 2.71
N ASN A 209 -16.82 -0.28 2.76
CA ASN A 209 -16.46 0.64 1.69
C ASN A 209 -15.85 -0.11 0.51
N VAL A 210 -16.34 0.19 -0.69
CA VAL A 210 -15.86 -0.34 -1.96
C VAL A 210 -15.78 0.76 -2.99
N THR A 211 -14.95 0.58 -4.01
CA THR A 211 -14.92 1.52 -5.13
C THR A 211 -16.11 1.34 -6.06
N SER A 212 -16.66 2.43 -6.55
CA SER A 212 -17.66 2.46 -7.60
C SER A 212 -17.05 2.44 -9.02
N THR A 213 -15.72 2.45 -9.14
CA THR A 213 -15.04 2.53 -10.43
C THR A 213 -14.64 1.18 -11.02
N LEU A 214 -14.85 0.10 -10.26
CA LEU A 214 -14.60 -1.29 -10.64
C LEU A 214 -15.80 -2.16 -10.28
N GLY A 215 -15.91 -3.31 -10.95
CA GLY A 215 -16.88 -4.34 -10.56
C GLY A 215 -18.14 -4.43 -11.39
N ASN A 216 -18.28 -3.57 -12.39
CA ASN A 216 -19.37 -3.60 -13.37
C ASN A 216 -18.74 -3.74 -14.78
N PRO A 217 -18.30 -4.96 -15.18
CA PRO A 217 -17.54 -5.16 -16.44
C PRO A 217 -18.39 -5.07 -17.69
N ASP A 218 -19.69 -5.31 -17.62
CA ASP A 218 -20.62 -5.24 -18.74
C ASP A 218 -21.32 -3.87 -18.85
N ASN A 219 -21.03 -2.99 -17.86
CA ASN A 219 -21.49 -1.61 -17.84
C ASN A 219 -23.02 -1.46 -17.85
N ASP A 220 -23.69 -2.39 -17.16
CA ASP A 220 -25.12 -2.32 -16.91
C ASP A 220 -25.47 -1.53 -15.62
N ALA A 221 -26.60 -1.83 -14.94
CA ALA A 221 -27.05 -1.06 -13.79
C ALA A 221 -26.58 -1.62 -12.43
N ASP A 222 -25.86 -2.76 -12.40
CA ASP A 222 -25.46 -3.41 -11.17
C ASP A 222 -24.01 -3.92 -11.15
N TYR A 223 -23.58 -4.44 -10.01
CA TYR A 223 -22.19 -4.85 -9.78
C TYR A 223 -22.09 -6.37 -9.69
N ASP A 224 -21.22 -6.96 -10.55
CA ASP A 224 -20.86 -8.38 -10.53
C ASP A 224 -19.73 -8.70 -9.56
N GLN A 225 -18.92 -7.72 -9.21
CA GLN A 225 -17.78 -7.86 -8.33
C GLN A 225 -17.68 -6.65 -7.39
N LEU A 226 -17.10 -6.86 -6.22
CA LEU A 226 -16.88 -5.83 -5.23
C LEU A 226 -15.39 -5.70 -4.92
N TYR A 227 -14.89 -4.46 -4.86
CA TYR A 227 -13.50 -4.16 -4.61
C TYR A 227 -13.36 -3.15 -3.48
N SER A 228 -12.79 -3.56 -2.34
CA SER A 228 -12.47 -2.69 -1.22
C SER A 228 -11.06 -2.12 -1.33
N PHE A 229 -10.83 -1.07 -0.58
CA PHE A 229 -9.57 -0.34 -0.51
C PHE A 229 -8.59 -1.04 0.43
N GLY A 230 -7.31 -1.08 0.04
CA GLY A 230 -6.25 -1.75 0.78
C GLY A 230 -6.37 -3.27 0.79
N ALA A 231 -5.26 -3.94 1.08
CA ALA A 231 -5.24 -5.40 1.24
C ALA A 231 -5.10 -5.83 2.70
N ARG A 232 -5.05 -4.90 3.66
CA ARG A 232 -4.93 -5.15 5.11
C ARG A 232 -3.73 -6.05 5.46
N SER A 233 -2.66 -5.93 4.68
CA SER A 233 -1.51 -6.82 4.75
C SER A 233 -0.23 -6.10 4.35
N PHE A 234 0.92 -6.71 4.61
CA PHE A 234 2.13 -6.39 3.87
C PHE A 234 2.42 -7.49 2.85
N SER A 235 3.07 -7.12 1.75
CA SER A 235 3.40 -8.07 0.67
C SER A 235 4.86 -8.00 0.28
N VAL A 236 5.36 -9.08 -0.35
CA VAL A 236 6.67 -9.15 -0.97
C VAL A 236 6.49 -9.42 -2.47
N TRP A 237 7.11 -8.59 -3.30
CA TRP A 237 7.02 -8.67 -4.76
C TRP A 237 8.39 -8.89 -5.38
N ASN A 238 8.43 -9.56 -6.51
CA ASN A 238 9.65 -9.65 -7.32
C ASN A 238 9.83 -8.35 -8.12
N GLY A 239 10.85 -7.55 -7.78
CA GLY A 239 11.12 -6.26 -8.42
C GLY A 239 11.58 -6.33 -9.89
N LEU A 240 11.78 -7.53 -10.46
CA LEU A 240 12.07 -7.70 -11.89
C LEU A 240 10.81 -7.78 -12.75
N ASN A 241 9.73 -8.38 -12.23
CA ASN A 241 8.54 -8.71 -13.02
C ASN A 241 7.20 -8.40 -12.32
N GLY A 242 7.20 -7.85 -11.10
CA GLY A 242 6.01 -7.51 -10.35
C GLY A 242 5.20 -8.69 -9.79
N GLN A 243 5.72 -9.93 -9.86
CA GLN A 243 5.01 -11.08 -9.32
C GLN A 243 4.96 -11.08 -7.80
N LEU A 244 3.80 -11.41 -7.23
CA LEU A 244 3.64 -11.62 -5.79
C LEU A 244 4.47 -12.83 -5.36
N VAL A 245 5.31 -12.63 -4.34
CA VAL A 245 6.15 -13.67 -3.72
C VAL A 245 5.55 -14.15 -2.41
N TYR A 246 5.04 -13.20 -1.61
CA TYR A 246 4.42 -13.45 -0.32
C TYR A 246 3.39 -12.37 -0.01
N ASP A 247 2.35 -12.73 0.71
CA ASP A 247 1.40 -11.81 1.34
C ASP A 247 1.12 -12.29 2.76
N SER A 248 1.10 -11.37 3.73
CA SER A 248 0.84 -11.68 5.15
C SER A 248 -0.62 -12.08 5.41
N LYS A 249 -1.46 -12.02 4.38
CA LYS A 249 -2.88 -12.40 4.45
C LYS A 249 -3.63 -11.57 5.50
N ASN A 250 -4.35 -12.22 6.41
CA ASN A 250 -5.05 -11.57 7.52
C ASN A 250 -4.24 -11.59 8.83
N GLU A 251 -2.92 -11.87 8.75
CA GLU A 251 -2.13 -12.09 9.96
C GLU A 251 -1.99 -10.81 10.81
N LEU A 252 -1.82 -9.63 10.17
CA LEU A 252 -1.70 -8.37 10.91
C LEU A 252 -2.92 -8.11 11.79
N GLU A 253 -4.13 -8.20 11.23
CA GLU A 253 -5.38 -8.05 12.00
C GLU A 253 -5.53 -9.14 13.07
N THR A 254 -5.21 -10.40 12.73
CA THR A 254 -5.26 -11.52 13.70
C THR A 254 -4.31 -11.31 14.87
N LYS A 255 -3.08 -10.81 14.62
CA LYS A 255 -2.12 -10.51 15.69
C LYS A 255 -2.55 -9.32 16.52
N THR A 256 -3.05 -8.25 15.90
CA THR A 256 -3.55 -7.07 16.61
C THR A 256 -4.70 -7.44 17.55
N LYS A 257 -5.68 -8.17 17.06
CA LYS A 257 -6.82 -8.66 17.86
C LYS A 257 -6.36 -9.53 19.04
N ALA A 258 -5.31 -10.33 18.87
CA ALA A 258 -4.80 -11.24 19.91
C ALA A 258 -4.05 -10.53 21.05
N ILE A 259 -3.65 -9.26 20.91
CA ILE A 259 -2.89 -8.52 21.92
C ILE A 259 -3.77 -8.16 23.11
N ALA A 260 -4.87 -7.44 22.85
CA ALA A 260 -5.87 -7.06 23.85
C ALA A 260 -7.14 -6.55 23.17
N ALA A 261 -8.28 -6.70 23.87
CA ALA A 261 -9.51 -6.03 23.46
C ALA A 261 -9.30 -4.51 23.46
N GLY A 262 -9.65 -3.84 22.35
CA GLY A 262 -9.52 -2.39 22.18
C GLY A 262 -8.24 -1.93 21.47
N VAL A 263 -7.29 -2.82 21.16
CA VAL A 263 -6.14 -2.51 20.30
C VAL A 263 -6.53 -2.59 18.82
N TYR A 264 -7.43 -3.49 18.48
CA TYR A 264 -8.07 -3.51 17.15
C TYR A 264 -9.27 -2.55 17.19
N ASP A 265 -9.22 -1.51 16.37
CA ASP A 265 -10.34 -0.57 16.24
C ASP A 265 -11.41 -1.18 15.31
N ASP A 266 -12.49 -1.67 15.92
CA ASP A 266 -13.63 -2.21 15.18
C ASP A 266 -14.33 -1.15 14.31
N GLY A 267 -14.24 0.12 14.69
CA GLY A 267 -14.75 1.23 13.90
C GLY A 267 -14.08 1.38 12.53
N ARG A 268 -12.95 0.68 12.29
CA ARG A 268 -12.26 0.64 11.00
C ARG A 268 -12.52 -0.65 10.20
N SER A 269 -13.29 -1.61 10.76
CA SER A 269 -13.60 -2.88 10.10
C SER A 269 -14.36 -2.69 8.79
N ASP A 270 -15.25 -1.73 8.73
CA ASP A 270 -16.06 -1.38 7.57
C ASP A 270 -15.32 -0.54 6.51
N ASP A 271 -14.02 -0.32 6.70
CA ASP A 271 -13.16 0.48 5.82
C ASP A 271 -11.86 -0.29 5.50
N LYS A 272 -10.71 0.09 6.05
CA LYS A 272 -9.39 -0.45 5.71
C LYS A 272 -8.75 -1.30 6.84
N GLY A 273 -9.43 -1.49 7.97
CA GLY A 273 -8.96 -2.28 9.10
C GLY A 273 -7.79 -1.65 9.86
N VAL A 274 -6.67 -2.39 10.03
CA VAL A 274 -5.49 -1.91 10.78
C VAL A 274 -4.60 -0.94 10.02
N GLU A 275 -4.84 -0.77 8.73
CA GLU A 275 -4.14 0.16 7.82
C GLU A 275 -2.61 0.02 7.91
N PRO A 276 -2.03 -1.00 7.24
CA PRO A 276 -0.58 -1.12 7.15
C PRO A 276 -0.02 -0.05 6.23
N GLU A 277 0.63 0.98 6.78
CA GLU A 277 1.07 2.18 6.07
C GLU A 277 2.59 2.19 5.88
N GLY A 278 3.35 2.33 6.96
CA GLY A 278 4.81 2.38 6.90
C GLY A 278 5.48 1.01 6.83
N ILE A 279 6.56 0.85 6.06
CA ILE A 279 7.42 -0.34 6.09
C ILE A 279 8.89 0.01 5.97
N THR A 280 9.73 -0.58 6.83
CA THR A 280 11.19 -0.46 6.74
C THR A 280 11.89 -1.78 7.05
N LEU A 281 13.10 -1.94 6.52
CA LEU A 281 13.89 -3.16 6.65
C LEU A 281 15.23 -2.87 7.32
N GLY A 282 15.73 -3.82 8.12
CA GLY A 282 17.06 -3.68 8.68
C GLY A 282 17.64 -4.93 9.31
N TYR A 283 18.96 -5.01 9.33
CA TYR A 283 19.66 -6.10 9.99
C TYR A 283 19.73 -5.89 11.50
N VAL A 284 19.12 -6.81 12.26
CA VAL A 284 19.29 -6.92 13.71
C VAL A 284 20.10 -8.18 14.00
N GLY A 285 21.36 -7.99 14.36
CA GLY A 285 22.33 -9.08 14.42
C GLY A 285 22.54 -9.72 13.03
N LYS A 286 22.20 -10.98 12.88
CA LYS A 286 22.31 -11.70 11.59
C LYS A 286 20.98 -11.86 10.86
N ARG A 287 19.88 -11.38 11.44
CA ARG A 287 18.54 -11.52 10.86
C ARG A 287 18.14 -10.26 10.12
N MET A 288 17.53 -10.43 8.95
CA MET A 288 16.82 -9.35 8.28
C MET A 288 15.44 -9.23 8.90
N ILE A 289 15.11 -8.05 9.35
CA ILE A 289 13.85 -7.75 10.04
C ILE A 289 13.05 -6.75 9.19
N ALA A 290 11.76 -7.02 9.03
CA ALA A 290 10.78 -6.05 8.54
C ALA A 290 9.99 -5.47 9.72
N PHE A 291 9.80 -4.16 9.67
CA PHE A 291 8.97 -3.40 10.59
C PHE A 291 7.81 -2.83 9.78
N VAL A 292 6.59 -3.18 10.15
CA VAL A 292 5.36 -2.77 9.45
C VAL A 292 4.53 -1.93 10.41
N GLY A 293 4.36 -0.65 10.11
CA GLY A 293 3.48 0.26 10.84
C GLY A 293 2.03 -0.10 10.56
N MET A 294 1.22 -0.16 11.59
CA MET A 294 -0.23 -0.34 11.51
C MET A 294 -0.87 0.90 12.12
N GLU A 295 -1.24 1.85 11.26
CA GLU A 295 -1.67 3.19 11.63
C GLU A 295 -2.83 3.16 12.63
N ARG A 296 -3.91 2.44 12.30
CA ARG A 296 -5.13 2.40 13.13
C ARG A 296 -5.06 1.41 14.29
N ALA A 297 -3.89 0.88 14.59
CA ALA A 297 -3.67 -0.01 15.74
C ALA A 297 -2.58 0.51 16.69
N ASP A 298 -1.94 1.64 16.39
CA ASP A 298 -0.85 2.23 17.18
C ASP A 298 0.31 1.27 17.43
N LEU A 299 0.59 0.43 16.43
CA LEU A 299 1.54 -0.67 16.55
C LEU A 299 2.51 -0.71 15.38
N VAL A 300 3.69 -1.28 15.63
CA VAL A 300 4.58 -1.81 14.59
C VAL A 300 4.65 -3.33 14.73
N ALA A 301 4.28 -4.06 13.68
CA ALA A 301 4.50 -5.50 13.60
C ALA A 301 5.94 -5.79 13.15
N ILE A 302 6.59 -6.74 13.80
CA ILE A 302 8.00 -7.11 13.57
C ILE A 302 8.06 -8.53 13.04
N TYR A 303 8.70 -8.69 11.87
CA TYR A 303 8.87 -9.98 11.19
C TYR A 303 10.34 -10.30 10.92
N ASP A 304 10.73 -11.55 11.13
CA ASP A 304 11.97 -12.09 10.56
C ASP A 304 11.73 -12.42 9.08
N VAL A 305 12.42 -11.70 8.21
CA VAL A 305 12.36 -11.86 6.76
C VAL A 305 13.69 -12.31 6.18
N SER A 306 14.50 -13.00 6.98
CA SER A 306 15.75 -13.63 6.51
C SER A 306 15.49 -14.66 5.41
N ASP A 307 14.31 -15.29 5.42
CA ASP A 307 13.69 -15.94 4.27
C ASP A 307 12.47 -15.12 3.83
N PRO A 308 12.59 -14.30 2.78
CA PRO A 308 11.51 -13.42 2.34
C PRO A 308 10.35 -14.15 1.66
N TYR A 309 10.48 -15.44 1.40
CA TYR A 309 9.39 -16.29 0.90
C TYR A 309 8.52 -16.84 2.04
N HIS A 310 9.05 -16.84 3.29
CA HIS A 310 8.38 -17.33 4.49
C HIS A 310 8.64 -16.37 5.67
N PRO A 311 8.21 -15.11 5.61
CA PRO A 311 8.29 -14.19 6.74
C PRO A 311 7.69 -14.79 8.01
N ALA A 312 8.39 -14.62 9.13
CA ALA A 312 7.95 -15.15 10.41
C ALA A 312 7.67 -14.02 11.41
N PHE A 313 6.43 -13.95 11.91
CA PHE A 313 6.05 -12.98 12.93
C PHE A 313 6.88 -13.17 14.21
N ILE A 314 7.40 -12.08 14.77
CA ILE A 314 8.16 -12.08 16.02
C ILE A 314 7.29 -11.53 17.15
N LYS A 315 6.85 -10.27 17.01
CA LYS A 315 6.04 -9.56 18.02
C LYS A 315 5.50 -8.25 17.44
N THR A 316 4.68 -7.58 18.20
CA THR A 316 4.31 -6.18 17.99
C THR A 316 5.05 -5.26 18.95
N LEU A 317 5.12 -3.99 18.60
CA LEU A 317 5.69 -2.90 19.38
C LEU A 317 4.65 -1.79 19.46
N VAL A 318 4.33 -1.31 20.67
CA VAL A 318 3.40 -0.20 20.88
C VAL A 318 4.11 1.11 20.53
N THR A 319 3.44 1.95 19.75
CA THR A 319 3.95 3.24 19.27
C THR A 319 3.18 4.43 19.85
N GLY A 320 3.29 5.60 19.24
CA GLY A 320 2.34 6.70 19.40
C GLY A 320 1.09 6.47 18.57
N ASP A 321 0.18 7.43 18.59
CA ASP A 321 -1.08 7.43 17.86
C ASP A 321 -0.81 7.66 16.36
N ALA A 322 -1.29 6.74 15.50
CA ALA A 322 -1.09 6.72 14.05
C ALA A 322 0.41 6.69 13.63
N PRO A 323 1.09 5.53 13.74
CA PRO A 323 2.47 5.38 13.28
C PRO A 323 2.55 5.33 11.74
N GLU A 324 3.07 6.36 11.13
CA GLU A 324 3.22 6.56 9.69
C GLU A 324 4.67 6.35 9.23
N GLY A 325 5.58 7.23 9.65
CA GLY A 325 6.98 7.18 9.22
C GLY A 325 7.83 6.20 10.00
N LEU A 326 8.48 5.26 9.31
CA LEU A 326 9.42 4.29 9.91
C LEU A 326 10.81 4.42 9.31
N LEU A 327 11.83 4.59 10.18
CA LEU A 327 13.22 4.61 9.77
C LEU A 327 14.05 3.63 10.59
N PHE A 328 14.74 2.71 9.92
CA PHE A 328 15.73 1.85 10.57
C PHE A 328 17.13 2.45 10.45
N ILE A 329 17.81 2.61 11.60
CA ILE A 329 19.19 3.08 11.68
C ILE A 329 20.09 1.89 12.05
N PRO A 330 20.96 1.43 11.14
CA PRO A 330 21.92 0.37 11.44
C PRO A 330 22.85 0.72 12.60
N ALA A 331 23.28 -0.26 13.38
CA ALA A 331 24.16 -0.09 14.55
C ALA A 331 25.42 0.75 14.26
N LYS A 332 26.01 0.56 13.07
CA LYS A 332 27.23 1.32 12.64
C LYS A 332 27.02 2.82 12.49
N TYR A 333 25.78 3.27 12.34
CA TYR A 333 25.40 4.69 12.23
C TYR A 333 24.70 5.23 13.47
N SER A 334 24.46 4.38 14.45
CA SER A 334 23.81 4.74 15.70
C SER A 334 24.83 5.22 16.74
N PRO A 335 24.52 6.28 17.52
CA PRO A 335 25.42 6.76 18.57
C PRO A 335 25.58 5.75 19.73
N THR A 336 24.70 4.77 19.83
CA THR A 336 24.71 3.72 20.86
C THR A 336 25.38 2.43 20.41
N ASN A 337 25.85 2.34 19.16
CA ASN A 337 26.35 1.11 18.54
C ASN A 337 25.34 -0.05 18.54
N LYS A 338 24.04 0.25 18.65
CA LYS A 338 22.93 -0.68 18.51
C LYS A 338 21.98 -0.16 17.43
N SER A 339 21.33 -1.08 16.73
CA SER A 339 20.35 -0.66 15.74
C SER A 339 19.16 0.05 16.38
N LEU A 340 18.64 1.07 15.71
CA LEU A 340 17.48 1.83 16.16
C LEU A 340 16.34 1.70 15.15
N LEU A 341 15.12 1.65 15.65
CA LEU A 341 13.92 1.94 14.90
C LEU A 341 13.38 3.29 15.37
N VAL A 342 13.18 4.21 14.45
CA VAL A 342 12.54 5.50 14.69
C VAL A 342 11.15 5.44 14.08
N VAL A 343 10.15 5.82 14.84
CA VAL A 343 8.74 5.84 14.43
C VAL A 343 8.18 7.23 14.68
N SER A 344 7.67 7.87 13.63
CA SER A 344 6.85 9.08 13.77
C SER A 344 5.38 8.70 13.84
N SER A 345 4.63 9.37 14.69
CA SER A 345 3.19 9.19 14.87
C SER A 345 2.50 10.50 14.59
N GLU A 346 1.54 10.49 13.65
CA GLU A 346 0.94 11.70 13.09
C GLU A 346 0.02 12.37 14.09
N ASN A 347 -0.94 11.63 14.66
CA ASN A 347 -2.02 12.23 15.47
C ASN A 347 -1.54 12.83 16.79
N ASP A 348 -0.58 12.21 17.47
CA ASP A 348 -0.02 12.73 18.73
C ASP A 348 1.25 13.57 18.53
N GLY A 349 1.75 13.67 17.28
CA GLY A 349 2.93 14.46 16.94
C GLY A 349 4.21 13.96 17.59
N THR A 350 4.31 12.68 17.95
CA THR A 350 5.46 12.12 18.65
C THR A 350 6.44 11.43 17.71
N VAL A 351 7.72 11.42 18.09
CA VAL A 351 8.76 10.57 17.48
C VAL A 351 9.32 9.67 18.57
N LYS A 352 9.15 8.37 18.43
CA LYS A 352 9.68 7.37 19.35
C LYS A 352 10.88 6.65 18.76
N VAL A 353 11.91 6.43 19.60
CA VAL A 353 13.13 5.72 19.22
C VAL A 353 13.26 4.44 20.03
N TYR A 354 13.31 3.31 19.35
CA TYR A 354 13.47 2.00 19.95
C TYR A 354 14.85 1.44 19.62
N GLN A 355 15.49 0.85 20.61
CA GLN A 355 16.81 0.26 20.48
C GLN A 355 16.74 -1.25 20.57
N THR A 356 17.47 -1.93 19.68
CA THR A 356 17.64 -3.39 19.76
C THR A 356 18.50 -3.78 20.96
N ASN A 357 18.15 -4.89 21.60
CA ASN A 357 18.93 -5.46 22.71
C ASN A 357 20.19 -6.18 22.22
#